data_e354d4ae0ac6228c9ed7d887faa15ac2
#
_entry.id   e354d4ae0ac6228c9ed7d887faa15ac2
#
_cell.length_a   1.000
_cell.length_b   1.000
_cell.length_c   1.000
_cell.angle_alpha   90.00
_cell.angle_beta   90.00
_cell.angle_gamma   90.00
#
_symmetry.space_group_name_H-M   'P 1'
#
loop_
_entity.id
_entity.type
_entity.pdbx_description
1 polymer ?
#
loop_
_entity_poly.entity_id
_entity_poly.type
_entity_poly.pdbx_seq_one_letter_code
_entity_poly.pdbx_strand_id
1 'polypeptide(L)'
;AQINGTRLRPDQTIQTGDSIATGAGATLIFVVGNSSFKVRQNSRMSVERGGTLRTVSILRLLGGAVVSVWGQGPRRQIVTPTLTAGIRGTGVYTEVFAAQNDRSYFCNCYGTVDVSSGSDQVTSRADYHQAFWGEPQPRNGRTLTSANMINHSDEELEMLARLVAQRTAWQVMGKRGVKDGKGYLEDKPGQMHPTQMLGK
;
A
#
# COMPACT_ATOMS: atom_id res chain seq x y z
N ALA A 1 19.02 0.88 -0.47
CA ALA A 1 18.18 -0.07 -1.21
C ALA A 1 19.06 -0.96 -2.11
N GLN A 2 18.59 -2.14 -2.41
CA GLN A 2 19.23 -3.13 -3.28
C GLN A 2 18.22 -3.65 -4.31
N ILE A 3 18.72 -4.01 -5.48
CA ILE A 3 18.02 -4.81 -6.50
C ILE A 3 18.81 -6.08 -6.73
N ASN A 4 18.17 -7.25 -6.61
CA ASN A 4 18.79 -8.57 -6.81
C ASN A 4 20.10 -8.73 -6.01
N GLY A 5 20.12 -8.22 -4.77
CA GLY A 5 21.29 -8.25 -3.87
C GLY A 5 22.35 -7.20 -4.15
N THR A 6 22.24 -6.43 -5.24
CA THR A 6 23.22 -5.39 -5.60
C THR A 6 22.69 -4.01 -5.20
N ARG A 7 23.57 -3.11 -4.77
CA ARG A 7 23.20 -1.73 -4.42
C ARG A 7 22.51 -1.02 -5.61
N LEU A 8 21.30 -0.53 -5.36
CA LEU A 8 20.53 0.23 -6.34
C LEU A 8 21.22 1.57 -6.67
N ARG A 9 21.31 1.91 -7.95
CA ARG A 9 21.72 3.22 -8.45
C ARG A 9 20.51 4.08 -8.78
N PRO A 10 20.59 5.41 -8.67
CA PRO A 10 19.45 6.31 -8.93
C PRO A 10 18.87 6.23 -10.34
N ASP A 11 19.69 5.89 -11.34
CA ASP A 11 19.34 5.77 -12.75
C ASP A 11 18.98 4.35 -13.19
N GLN A 12 19.01 3.41 -12.26
CA GLN A 12 18.75 2.00 -12.55
C GLN A 12 17.27 1.73 -12.82
N THR A 13 16.98 1.11 -13.95
CA THR A 13 15.62 0.67 -14.29
C THR A 13 15.23 -0.58 -13.49
N ILE A 14 14.06 -0.55 -12.86
CA ILE A 14 13.45 -1.71 -12.24
C ILE A 14 12.78 -2.55 -13.33
N GLN A 15 13.10 -3.84 -13.38
CA GLN A 15 12.58 -4.79 -14.36
C GLN A 15 11.61 -5.79 -13.75
N THR A 16 10.86 -6.47 -14.61
CA THR A 16 10.00 -7.60 -14.20
C THR A 16 10.84 -8.68 -13.55
N GLY A 17 10.38 -9.17 -12.40
CA GLY A 17 11.07 -10.20 -11.62
C GLY A 17 12.15 -9.65 -10.69
N ASP A 18 12.47 -8.37 -10.74
CA ASP A 18 13.43 -7.78 -9.81
C ASP A 18 12.97 -7.94 -8.36
N SER A 19 13.90 -8.38 -7.52
CA SER A 19 13.75 -8.38 -6.07
C SER A 19 14.34 -7.09 -5.50
N ILE A 20 13.52 -6.34 -4.79
CA ILE A 20 13.87 -5.06 -4.15
C ILE A 20 13.96 -5.29 -2.65
N ALA A 21 15.06 -4.86 -2.03
CA ALA A 21 15.24 -4.87 -0.60
C ALA A 21 15.72 -3.51 -0.08
N THR A 22 15.18 -3.10 1.06
CA THR A 22 15.62 -1.93 1.81
C THR A 22 16.12 -2.35 3.19
N GLY A 23 17.23 -1.79 3.63
CA GLY A 23 17.73 -1.98 5.00
C GLY A 23 17.17 -0.95 5.98
N ALA A 24 17.69 -0.97 7.20
CA ALA A 24 17.36 -0.01 8.24
C ALA A 24 17.63 1.43 7.78
N GLY A 25 16.72 2.35 8.09
CA GLY A 25 16.79 3.76 7.72
C GLY A 25 16.67 4.06 6.22
N ALA A 26 16.51 3.04 5.36
CA ALA A 26 16.45 3.24 3.92
C ALA A 26 15.00 3.42 3.45
N THR A 27 14.82 4.36 2.53
CA THR A 27 13.56 4.55 1.76
C THR A 27 13.89 4.54 0.29
N LEU A 28 13.04 3.90 -0.52
CA LEU A 28 13.12 3.92 -1.97
C LEU A 28 11.83 4.49 -2.54
N ILE A 29 11.94 5.49 -3.42
CA ILE A 29 10.80 6.00 -4.19
C ILE A 29 11.08 5.74 -5.66
N PHE A 30 10.10 5.16 -6.37
CA PHE A 30 10.20 4.94 -7.80
C PHE A 30 8.84 5.08 -8.49
N VAL A 31 8.88 5.28 -9.79
CA VAL A 31 7.69 5.46 -10.65
C VAL A 31 7.75 4.46 -11.80
N VAL A 32 6.61 3.85 -12.11
CA VAL A 32 6.43 3.02 -13.31
C VAL A 32 5.14 3.47 -14.01
N GLY A 33 5.30 4.12 -15.16
CA GLY A 33 4.16 4.67 -15.91
C GLY A 33 3.36 5.68 -15.09
N ASN A 34 2.10 5.37 -14.82
CA ASN A 34 1.19 6.20 -14.03
C ASN A 34 1.03 5.74 -12.58
N SER A 35 2.01 5.01 -12.06
CA SER A 35 2.00 4.50 -10.69
C SER A 35 3.28 4.85 -9.96
N SER A 36 3.18 5.23 -8.69
CA SER A 36 4.28 5.63 -7.83
C SER A 36 4.30 4.82 -6.55
N PHE A 37 5.50 4.56 -6.06
CA PHE A 37 5.75 3.66 -4.94
C PHE A 37 6.76 4.27 -3.98
N LYS A 38 6.47 4.20 -2.68
CA LYS A 38 7.41 4.49 -1.60
C LYS A 38 7.58 3.24 -0.75
N VAL A 39 8.72 2.57 -0.91
CA VAL A 39 9.11 1.39 -0.14
C VAL A 39 9.82 1.85 1.11
N ARG A 40 9.36 1.39 2.27
CA ARG A 40 9.92 1.77 3.56
C ARG A 40 11.14 0.92 3.92
N GLN A 41 11.77 1.26 5.02
CA GLN A 41 12.90 0.49 5.57
C GLN A 41 12.51 -0.98 5.84
N ASN A 42 13.51 -1.86 5.82
CA ASN A 42 13.38 -3.29 6.15
C ASN A 42 12.32 -4.02 5.31
N SER A 43 12.12 -3.56 4.08
CA SER A 43 11.13 -4.16 3.15
C SER A 43 11.81 -5.10 2.17
N ARG A 44 11.05 -6.13 1.77
CA ARG A 44 11.39 -7.07 0.71
C ARG A 44 10.19 -7.24 -0.20
N MET A 45 10.37 -6.94 -1.47
CA MET A 45 9.30 -7.01 -2.46
C MET A 45 9.84 -7.37 -3.85
N SER A 46 8.92 -7.75 -4.75
CA SER A 46 9.19 -7.85 -6.18
C SER A 46 8.07 -7.21 -7.00
N VAL A 47 8.37 -6.84 -8.23
CA VAL A 47 7.41 -6.29 -9.17
C VAL A 47 7.37 -7.11 -10.45
N GLU A 48 6.16 -7.41 -10.92
CA GLU A 48 5.91 -7.98 -12.23
C GLU A 48 5.28 -6.90 -13.10
N ARG A 49 5.82 -6.69 -14.30
CA ARG A 49 5.28 -5.74 -15.26
C ARG A 49 4.12 -6.37 -16.02
N GLY A 50 3.16 -5.54 -16.41
CA GLY A 50 2.08 -5.93 -17.31
C GLY A 50 2.55 -6.06 -18.75
N GLY A 51 1.61 -6.22 -19.68
CA GLY A 51 1.87 -6.38 -21.12
C GLY A 51 2.59 -5.20 -21.77
N THR A 52 2.80 -4.10 -21.06
CA THR A 52 3.62 -2.96 -21.50
C THR A 52 4.71 -2.64 -20.47
N LEU A 53 5.83 -2.08 -20.91
CA LEU A 53 6.93 -1.63 -20.04
C LEU A 53 6.53 -0.53 -19.04
N ARG A 54 5.33 0.04 -19.19
CA ARG A 54 4.82 1.16 -18.40
C ARG A 54 3.81 0.77 -17.33
N THR A 55 3.61 -0.54 -17.08
CA THR A 55 2.63 -0.98 -16.09
C THR A 55 3.22 -2.03 -15.16
N VAL A 56 2.94 -1.90 -13.86
CA VAL A 56 3.11 -2.97 -12.88
C VAL A 56 1.80 -3.75 -12.86
N SER A 57 1.84 -5.06 -13.10
CA SER A 57 0.68 -5.94 -12.99
C SER A 57 0.54 -6.53 -11.59
N ILE A 58 1.66 -6.96 -10.99
CA ILE A 58 1.67 -7.54 -9.64
C ILE A 58 2.82 -6.91 -8.86
N LEU A 59 2.51 -6.49 -7.63
CA LEU A 59 3.48 -6.17 -6.59
C LEU A 59 3.37 -7.25 -5.52
N ARG A 60 4.47 -7.96 -5.23
CA ARG A 60 4.54 -8.93 -4.12
C ARG A 60 5.33 -8.31 -2.98
N LEU A 61 4.69 -8.12 -1.83
CA LEU A 61 5.34 -7.65 -0.62
C LEU A 61 5.51 -8.84 0.33
N LEU A 62 6.76 -9.19 0.62
CA LEU A 62 7.11 -10.33 1.47
C LEU A 62 7.45 -9.91 2.91
N GLY A 63 7.70 -8.63 3.14
CA GLY A 63 8.00 -8.06 4.45
C GLY A 63 8.19 -6.56 4.37
N GLY A 64 7.98 -5.86 5.49
CA GLY A 64 8.05 -4.41 5.55
C GLY A 64 6.83 -3.73 4.96
N ALA A 65 6.98 -2.53 4.37
CA ALA A 65 5.84 -1.72 3.98
C ALA A 65 6.05 -0.93 2.69
N VAL A 66 4.94 -0.68 1.98
CA VAL A 66 4.87 0.14 0.77
C VAL A 66 3.63 1.04 0.78
N VAL A 67 3.82 2.32 0.51
CA VAL A 67 2.76 3.26 0.11
C VAL A 67 2.76 3.32 -1.40
N SER A 68 1.61 3.24 -2.04
CA SER A 68 1.55 3.27 -3.51
C SER A 68 0.30 3.99 -4.03
N VAL A 69 0.48 4.71 -5.14
CA VAL A 69 -0.58 5.34 -5.91
C VAL A 69 -0.61 4.72 -7.29
N TRP A 70 -1.79 4.28 -7.70
CA TRP A 70 -2.02 3.55 -8.93
C TRP A 70 -2.97 4.34 -9.81
N GLY A 71 -2.54 4.69 -11.01
CA GLY A 71 -3.40 5.33 -11.99
C GLY A 71 -4.42 4.37 -12.59
N GLN A 72 -5.37 4.91 -13.33
CA GLN A 72 -6.33 4.11 -14.11
C GLN A 72 -5.61 3.20 -15.10
N GLY A 73 -6.12 1.99 -15.29
CA GLY A 73 -5.49 1.03 -16.19
C GLY A 73 -6.02 -0.39 -16.02
N PRO A 74 -5.32 -1.38 -16.62
CA PRO A 74 -5.69 -2.79 -16.50
C PRO A 74 -5.67 -3.26 -15.05
N ARG A 75 -6.29 -4.41 -14.80
CA ARG A 75 -6.31 -5.03 -13.47
C ARG A 75 -4.89 -5.27 -12.96
N ARG A 76 -4.64 -4.86 -11.73
CA ARG A 76 -3.36 -4.96 -11.04
C ARG A 76 -3.59 -5.61 -9.68
N GLN A 77 -2.54 -6.17 -9.11
CA GLN A 77 -2.64 -6.84 -7.80
C GLN A 77 -1.48 -6.45 -6.88
N ILE A 78 -1.80 -6.37 -5.59
CA ILE A 78 -0.81 -6.46 -4.52
C ILE A 78 -1.03 -7.81 -3.85
N VAL A 79 0.05 -8.56 -3.67
CA VAL A 79 0.03 -9.88 -3.04
C VAL A 79 0.97 -9.85 -1.84
N THR A 80 0.47 -10.29 -0.71
CA THR A 80 1.21 -10.51 0.53
C THR A 80 1.06 -11.97 0.97
N PRO A 81 1.76 -12.44 2.00
CA PRO A 81 1.59 -13.81 2.49
C PRO A 81 0.16 -14.17 2.91
N THR A 82 -0.62 -13.20 3.42
CA THR A 82 -1.96 -13.47 3.98
C THR A 82 -3.09 -12.72 3.27
N LEU A 83 -2.79 -11.87 2.26
CA LEU A 83 -3.80 -11.02 1.63
C LEU A 83 -3.47 -10.78 0.15
N THR A 84 -4.51 -10.72 -0.67
CA THR A 84 -4.42 -10.24 -2.06
C THR A 84 -5.39 -9.09 -2.27
N ALA A 85 -4.92 -8.00 -2.91
CA ALA A 85 -5.72 -6.84 -3.25
C ALA A 85 -5.71 -6.61 -4.76
N GLY A 86 -6.89 -6.61 -5.39
CA GLY A 86 -7.09 -6.24 -6.79
C GLY A 86 -7.31 -4.73 -6.92
N ILE A 87 -6.41 -4.03 -7.60
CA ILE A 87 -6.33 -2.57 -7.66
C ILE A 87 -7.00 -2.01 -8.91
N ARG A 88 -7.81 -0.95 -8.74
CA ARG A 88 -8.51 -0.27 -9.85
C ARG A 88 -8.36 1.26 -9.76
N GLY A 89 -7.12 1.79 -9.81
CA GLY A 89 -6.88 3.24 -9.74
C GLY A 89 -7.12 3.80 -8.35
N THR A 90 -6.15 3.66 -7.46
CA THR A 90 -6.32 3.94 -6.03
C THR A 90 -4.99 4.37 -5.38
N GLY A 91 -5.08 4.99 -4.20
CA GLY A 91 -3.98 5.11 -3.25
C GLY A 91 -4.13 4.07 -2.15
N VAL A 92 -3.06 3.35 -1.85
CA VAL A 92 -3.07 2.28 -0.84
C VAL A 92 -1.79 2.23 -0.01
N TYR A 93 -1.92 1.71 1.21
CA TYR A 93 -0.80 1.32 2.06
C TYR A 93 -0.87 -0.16 2.38
N THR A 94 0.26 -0.84 2.29
CA THR A 94 0.37 -2.27 2.58
C THR A 94 1.59 -2.51 3.45
N GLU A 95 1.44 -3.33 4.50
CA GLU A 95 2.51 -3.70 5.42
C GLU A 95 2.41 -5.17 5.82
N VAL A 96 3.55 -5.85 5.95
CA VAL A 96 3.67 -7.24 6.40
C VAL A 96 4.46 -7.29 7.68
N PHE A 97 3.86 -7.82 8.73
CA PHE A 97 4.41 -7.95 10.07
C PHE A 97 5.00 -9.35 10.27
N ALA A 98 6.27 -9.54 9.90
CA ALA A 98 6.97 -10.82 10.01
C ALA A 98 6.96 -11.39 11.45
N ALA A 99 7.09 -10.53 12.46
CA ALA A 99 7.03 -10.92 13.87
C ALA A 99 5.62 -11.39 14.33
N GLN A 100 4.60 -11.21 13.49
CA GLN A 100 3.22 -11.63 13.73
C GLN A 100 2.78 -12.73 12.75
N ASN A 101 3.67 -13.66 12.41
CA ASN A 101 3.44 -14.73 11.43
C ASN A 101 2.98 -14.20 10.07
N ASP A 102 3.67 -13.16 9.57
CA ASP A 102 3.40 -12.50 8.28
C ASP A 102 1.98 -11.92 8.17
N ARG A 103 1.35 -11.58 9.30
CA ARG A 103 0.09 -10.85 9.32
C ARG A 103 0.20 -9.63 8.43
N SER A 104 -0.74 -9.45 7.52
CA SER A 104 -0.70 -8.37 6.55
C SER A 104 -1.73 -7.30 6.86
N TYR A 105 -1.30 -6.05 6.78
CA TYR A 105 -2.17 -4.89 6.85
C TYR A 105 -2.36 -4.29 5.46
N PHE A 106 -3.57 -3.89 5.15
CA PHE A 106 -3.91 -3.24 3.90
C PHE A 106 -4.88 -2.08 4.16
N CYS A 107 -4.55 -0.89 3.70
CA CYS A 107 -5.45 0.26 3.72
C CYS A 107 -5.76 0.71 2.29
N ASN A 108 -7.04 0.66 1.92
CA ASN A 108 -7.57 1.40 0.79
C ASN A 108 -7.73 2.86 1.21
N CYS A 109 -6.76 3.71 0.87
CA CYS A 109 -6.79 5.11 1.26
C CYS A 109 -7.83 5.89 0.46
N TYR A 110 -8.01 5.53 -0.81
CA TYR A 110 -9.10 6.00 -1.69
C TYR A 110 -9.21 5.12 -2.93
N GLY A 111 -10.41 5.09 -3.53
CA GLY A 111 -10.70 4.35 -4.76
C GLY A 111 -11.38 3.01 -4.51
N THR A 112 -11.30 2.11 -5.48
CA THR A 112 -11.95 0.79 -5.41
C THR A 112 -10.92 -0.33 -5.44
N VAL A 113 -11.01 -1.25 -4.47
CA VAL A 113 -10.12 -2.40 -4.31
C VAL A 113 -10.93 -3.64 -3.96
N ASP A 114 -10.63 -4.75 -4.61
CA ASP A 114 -11.14 -6.08 -4.22
C ASP A 114 -10.09 -6.74 -3.33
N VAL A 115 -10.39 -6.90 -2.04
CA VAL A 115 -9.48 -7.47 -1.03
C VAL A 115 -9.92 -8.88 -0.67
N SER A 116 -8.98 -9.82 -0.61
CA SER A 116 -9.23 -11.21 -0.21
C SER A 116 -8.16 -11.75 0.72
N SER A 117 -8.55 -12.61 1.65
CA SER A 117 -7.68 -13.36 2.56
C SER A 117 -8.36 -14.70 2.88
N GLY A 118 -7.69 -15.83 2.62
CA GLY A 118 -8.31 -17.14 2.73
C GLY A 118 -9.61 -17.23 1.92
N SER A 119 -10.71 -17.59 2.59
CA SER A 119 -12.05 -17.64 1.99
C SER A 119 -12.81 -16.30 2.03
N ASP A 120 -12.30 -15.31 2.78
CA ASP A 120 -12.96 -14.03 2.93
C ASP A 120 -12.61 -13.08 1.78
N GLN A 121 -13.63 -12.33 1.33
CA GLN A 121 -13.48 -11.33 0.27
C GLN A 121 -14.38 -10.13 0.52
N VAL A 122 -13.89 -8.94 0.18
CA VAL A 122 -14.65 -7.69 0.23
C VAL A 122 -14.25 -6.77 -0.92
N THR A 123 -15.21 -6.05 -1.49
CA THR A 123 -14.94 -4.90 -2.36
C THR A 123 -14.99 -3.64 -1.50
N SER A 124 -13.83 -3.04 -1.29
CA SER A 124 -13.68 -1.75 -0.62
C SER A 124 -13.85 -0.61 -1.61
N ARG A 125 -14.75 0.33 -1.31
CA ARG A 125 -14.90 1.62 -2.01
C ARG A 125 -14.72 2.72 -0.98
N ALA A 126 -13.59 3.41 -1.05
CA ALA A 126 -13.23 4.41 -0.07
C ALA A 126 -12.99 5.78 -0.72
N ASP A 127 -13.60 6.80 -0.17
CA ASP A 127 -13.22 8.19 -0.43
C ASP A 127 -12.09 8.62 0.51
N TYR A 128 -12.01 7.93 1.66
CA TYR A 128 -11.05 8.18 2.72
C TYR A 128 -10.87 6.93 3.59
N HIS A 129 -9.69 6.41 3.69
CA HIS A 129 -9.15 5.26 4.42
C HIS A 129 -10.15 4.20 4.93
N GLN A 130 -10.08 3.03 4.35
CA GLN A 130 -10.74 1.82 4.82
C GLN A 130 -9.71 0.70 4.93
N ALA A 131 -9.46 0.21 6.12
CA ALA A 131 -8.33 -0.69 6.37
C ALA A 131 -8.77 -2.08 6.83
N PHE A 132 -7.87 -3.05 6.57
CA PHE A 132 -8.10 -4.47 6.81
C PHE A 132 -6.83 -5.14 7.31
N TRP A 133 -7.02 -6.18 8.12
CA TRP A 133 -6.02 -7.17 8.42
C TRP A 133 -6.28 -8.45 7.63
N GLY A 134 -5.25 -8.99 6.98
CA GLY A 134 -5.18 -10.36 6.50
C GLY A 134 -4.53 -11.22 7.59
N GLU A 135 -5.32 -12.07 8.22
CA GLU A 135 -4.89 -12.86 9.37
C GLU A 135 -4.20 -14.14 8.91
N PRO A 136 -3.05 -14.52 9.52
CA PRO A 136 -2.36 -15.78 9.20
C PRO A 136 -3.14 -17.02 9.66
N GLN A 137 -3.99 -16.85 10.67
CA GLN A 137 -4.95 -17.84 11.16
C GLN A 137 -6.31 -17.16 11.36
N PRO A 138 -7.42 -17.88 11.17
CA PRO A 138 -8.74 -17.28 11.37
C PRO A 138 -8.89 -16.68 12.78
N ARG A 139 -9.32 -15.43 12.85
CA ARG A 139 -9.68 -14.75 14.08
C ARG A 139 -11.21 -14.60 14.14
N ASN A 140 -11.85 -15.21 15.12
CA ASN A 140 -13.32 -15.32 15.20
C ASN A 140 -13.92 -15.89 13.90
N GLY A 141 -13.28 -16.91 13.30
CA GLY A 141 -13.71 -17.55 12.09
C GLY A 141 -13.43 -16.79 10.79
N ARG A 142 -12.72 -15.64 10.84
CA ARG A 142 -12.40 -14.80 9.68
C ARG A 142 -10.91 -14.63 9.49
N THR A 143 -10.49 -14.67 8.24
CA THR A 143 -9.12 -14.37 7.79
C THR A 143 -8.98 -12.91 7.32
N LEU A 144 -10.08 -12.21 7.04
CA LEU A 144 -10.11 -10.79 6.72
C LEU A 144 -10.92 -10.03 7.76
N THR A 145 -10.28 -9.10 8.48
CA THR A 145 -10.91 -8.32 9.57
C THR A 145 -10.68 -6.83 9.35
N SER A 146 -11.61 -6.00 9.82
CA SER A 146 -11.47 -4.54 9.76
C SER A 146 -10.33 -4.05 10.65
N ALA A 147 -9.70 -2.95 10.26
CA ALA A 147 -8.61 -2.31 10.99
C ALA A 147 -8.79 -0.79 11.04
N ASN A 148 -8.11 -0.14 11.97
CA ASN A 148 -7.92 1.31 11.94
C ASN A 148 -6.76 1.68 11.01
N MET A 149 -6.67 2.95 10.62
CA MET A 149 -5.51 3.47 9.89
C MET A 149 -4.27 3.47 10.79
N ILE A 150 -3.17 2.89 10.29
CA ILE A 150 -1.87 2.87 10.99
C ILE A 150 -0.73 3.21 10.02
N ASN A 151 0.38 3.70 10.56
CA ASN A 151 1.71 3.75 9.94
C ASN A 151 1.82 4.48 8.58
N HIS A 152 0.86 5.30 8.18
CA HIS A 152 0.99 6.12 6.97
C HIS A 152 0.21 7.42 7.14
N SER A 153 0.50 8.41 6.30
CA SER A 153 -0.17 9.72 6.34
C SER A 153 -0.74 10.11 4.97
N ASP A 154 -1.70 11.05 5.00
CA ASP A 154 -2.26 11.63 3.79
C ASP A 154 -1.20 12.36 2.96
N GLU A 155 -0.22 12.99 3.62
CA GLU A 155 0.89 13.68 2.95
C GLU A 155 1.73 12.74 2.08
N GLU A 156 1.92 11.49 2.52
CA GLU A 156 2.64 10.50 1.72
C GLU A 156 1.87 10.16 0.45
N LEU A 157 0.55 9.97 0.56
CA LEU A 157 -0.31 9.70 -0.59
C LEU A 157 -0.36 10.90 -1.55
N GLU A 158 -0.49 12.13 -1.02
CA GLU A 158 -0.48 13.37 -1.81
C GLU A 158 0.85 13.56 -2.55
N MET A 159 1.97 13.29 -1.88
CA MET A 159 3.30 13.36 -2.48
C MET A 159 3.44 12.36 -3.62
N LEU A 160 3.04 11.10 -3.41
CA LEU A 160 3.11 10.06 -4.43
C LEU A 160 2.15 10.33 -5.60
N ALA A 161 0.92 10.79 -5.34
CA ALA A 161 -0.04 11.17 -6.39
C ALA A 161 0.54 12.27 -7.29
N ARG A 162 1.22 13.26 -6.71
CA ARG A 162 1.86 14.35 -7.45
C ARG A 162 2.97 13.86 -8.39
N LEU A 163 3.74 12.83 -8.01
CA LEU A 163 4.79 12.26 -8.86
C LEU A 163 4.27 11.69 -10.19
N VAL A 164 3.00 11.33 -10.24
CA VAL A 164 2.34 10.75 -11.42
C VAL A 164 1.20 11.63 -11.95
N ALA A 165 1.25 12.94 -11.65
CA ALA A 165 0.29 13.97 -12.06
C ALA A 165 -1.17 13.61 -11.68
N GLN A 166 -1.37 12.95 -10.54
CA GLN A 166 -2.68 12.61 -9.98
C GLN A 166 -2.98 13.43 -8.72
N ARG A 167 -4.22 13.35 -8.29
CA ARG A 167 -4.73 13.92 -7.04
C ARG A 167 -5.41 12.82 -6.23
N THR A 168 -5.31 12.88 -4.92
CA THR A 168 -6.05 12.00 -4.03
C THR A 168 -7.56 12.33 -4.07
N ALA A 169 -8.41 11.39 -3.64
CA ALA A 169 -9.86 11.62 -3.66
C ALA A 169 -10.27 12.85 -2.85
N TRP A 170 -9.69 13.05 -1.67
CA TRP A 170 -9.97 14.22 -0.84
C TRP A 170 -9.52 15.53 -1.48
N GLN A 171 -8.38 15.55 -2.21
CA GLN A 171 -7.95 16.72 -2.97
C GLN A 171 -8.89 17.05 -4.14
N VAL A 172 -9.45 16.01 -4.79
CA VAL A 172 -10.44 16.20 -5.86
C VAL A 172 -11.73 16.82 -5.29
N MET A 173 -12.12 16.42 -4.08
CA MET A 173 -13.27 17.01 -3.37
C MET A 173 -12.98 18.38 -2.74
N GLY A 174 -11.81 18.99 -2.98
CA GLY A 174 -11.41 20.27 -2.40
C GLY A 174 -11.08 20.23 -0.92
N LYS A 175 -10.90 19.03 -0.34
CA LYS A 175 -10.50 18.82 1.05
C LYS A 175 -8.98 18.74 1.19
N ARG A 176 -8.48 19.02 2.37
CA ARG A 176 -7.08 18.76 2.73
C ARG A 176 -7.02 17.46 3.50
N GLY A 177 -6.00 16.64 3.22
CA GLY A 177 -5.69 15.48 4.02
C GLY A 177 -5.26 15.85 5.43
N VAL A 178 -5.43 14.94 6.37
CA VAL A 178 -4.94 15.12 7.74
C VAL A 178 -3.42 14.99 7.72
N LYS A 179 -2.75 15.99 8.26
CA LYS A 179 -1.29 16.07 8.35
C LYS A 179 -0.92 15.96 9.82
N ASP A 180 -0.36 14.84 10.20
CA ASP A 180 0.02 14.60 11.59
C ASP A 180 1.46 15.05 11.94
N GLY A 181 2.23 15.43 10.94
CA GLY A 181 3.62 15.88 11.09
C GLY A 181 4.60 14.80 11.57
N LYS A 182 4.09 13.64 11.96
CA LYS A 182 4.89 12.49 12.46
C LYS A 182 5.04 11.38 11.43
N GLY A 183 4.21 11.39 10.39
CA GLY A 183 4.23 10.41 9.30
C GLY A 183 3.75 9.02 9.68
N TYR A 184 3.44 8.76 10.96
CA TYR A 184 2.99 7.48 11.48
C TYR A 184 1.97 7.67 12.59
N LEU A 185 0.85 6.99 12.45
CA LEU A 185 -0.17 6.87 13.48
C LEU A 185 -0.19 5.42 13.94
N GLU A 186 0.07 5.19 15.21
CA GLU A 186 -0.04 3.86 15.79
C GLU A 186 -1.51 3.53 16.07
N ASP A 187 -1.89 2.28 15.82
CA ASP A 187 -3.20 1.76 16.18
C ASP A 187 -3.25 1.56 17.70
N LYS A 188 -3.77 2.56 18.42
CA LYS A 188 -3.97 2.48 19.87
C LYS A 188 -5.37 1.96 20.15
N PRO A 189 -5.53 0.83 20.86
CA PRO A 189 -6.83 0.32 21.25
C PRO A 189 -7.67 1.41 21.96
N GLY A 190 -8.88 1.67 21.44
CA GLY A 190 -9.81 2.63 22.04
C GLY A 190 -9.65 4.09 21.60
N GLN A 191 -8.67 4.46 20.80
CA GLN A 191 -8.63 5.77 20.15
C GLN A 191 -9.28 5.72 18.76
N MET A 192 -10.37 6.45 18.59
CA MET A 192 -10.88 6.71 17.24
C MET A 192 -9.88 7.60 16.50
N HIS A 193 -9.42 7.13 15.35
CA HIS A 193 -8.61 7.94 14.45
C HIS A 193 -9.43 9.17 14.01
N PRO A 194 -8.82 10.37 13.85
CA PRO A 194 -9.53 11.57 13.39
C PRO A 194 -10.34 11.36 12.11
N THR A 195 -9.93 10.42 11.26
CA THR A 195 -10.64 9.98 10.06
C THR A 195 -12.00 9.35 10.32
N GLN A 196 -12.19 8.69 11.46
CA GLN A 196 -13.48 8.09 11.82
C GLN A 196 -14.49 9.14 12.29
N MET A 197 -14.04 10.32 12.66
CA MET A 197 -14.91 11.44 13.06
C MET A 197 -15.47 12.23 11.85
N LEU A 198 -14.90 12.07 10.66
CA LEU A 198 -15.33 12.78 9.45
C LEU A 198 -16.32 11.97 8.59
N GLY A 199 -16.68 10.77 9.02
CA GLY A 199 -17.59 9.83 8.36
C GLY A 199 -19.03 9.91 8.87
N LYS A 200 -19.53 11.10 9.24
CA LYS A 200 -20.95 11.38 9.46
C LYS A 200 -21.42 12.46 8.52
#